data_2e8d4bdf58fd92b127e6ef43e52fbfb9
#
_entry.id   2e8d4bdf58fd92b127e6ef43e52fbfb9
#
_cell.length_a   1.000
_cell.length_b   1.000
_cell.length_c   1.000
_cell.angle_alpha   90.00
_cell.angle_beta   90.00
_cell.angle_gamma   90.00
#
_symmetry.space_group_name_H-M   'P 1'
#
loop_
_entity.id
_entity.type
_entity.pdbx_description
1 polymer ?
#
loop_
_entity_poly.entity_id
_entity_poly.type
_entity_poly.pdbx_seq_one_letter_code
_entity_poly.pdbx_strand_id
1 'polypeptide(L)'
;MPTNEQRGLSRRSMVRAALAIGGSSALAACMDAERAPEETSTETPAFSRGVDDPTTLPDRQHAWDDYLVRNAHGTTTQSQHQLLLGLRYEGSVPPTDAERDGVETALRTLERAYQWGSGPDTSGSVNDGLLFMLGYAPRYLDRMNIDVDGLQSPEAVLEELDEDPSLAASFDALLLLDSDYASVLLSAEQAMFGEKESLNGVPVDARLSEAFSVVERRTGVVGKGRPAMELENEDVPEDAPLSMGFRAGFDNSLPDEDVATLSDGPFAGGTTLAVSRIRTDLEEWYDQPHRQRQQEMYCPAHDAEDVGETGNRLGNHSGVTESNVEDLDSLADEHGIVGHAQKVASARDDDFQTRILRRSEGVATDEAGGSAFNFSSIQRDVSHFVAVRRAMEVEEYDVDVPDNRHGIVDYLGTQSRSTYLVPPRDRRALPDDG
;
A
#
# COMPACT_ATOMS: atom_id res chain seq x y z
N MET A 1 19.14 13.24 50.83
CA MET A 1 19.27 12.06 49.97
C MET A 1 18.14 12.12 48.98
N PRO A 2 18.37 12.41 47.71
CA PRO A 2 17.34 12.34 46.69
C PRO A 2 17.26 10.94 46.11
N THR A 3 16.09 10.36 46.11
CA THR A 3 15.74 9.07 45.49
C THR A 3 15.81 9.17 43.98
N ASN A 4 16.60 8.30 43.39
CA ASN A 4 16.81 8.17 41.96
C ASN A 4 15.56 7.44 41.33
N GLU A 5 14.59 8.17 40.86
CA GLU A 5 13.51 7.61 40.02
C GLU A 5 14.08 7.31 38.62
N GLN A 6 14.37 6.06 38.38
CA GLN A 6 14.59 5.55 37.03
C GLN A 6 13.26 5.66 36.25
N ARG A 7 13.09 6.75 35.47
CA ARG A 7 12.05 6.83 34.45
C ARG A 7 12.38 5.83 33.35
N GLY A 8 11.76 4.67 33.41
CA GLY A 8 11.76 3.75 32.30
C GLY A 8 11.12 4.43 31.08
N LEU A 9 11.80 4.36 29.94
CA LEU A 9 11.25 4.82 28.66
C LEU A 9 9.97 4.04 28.40
N SER A 10 8.88 4.75 28.11
CA SER A 10 7.61 4.10 27.76
C SER A 10 7.77 3.36 26.41
N ARG A 11 6.98 2.31 26.20
CA ARG A 11 6.94 1.61 24.89
C ARG A 11 6.72 2.59 23.73
N ARG A 12 5.91 3.64 23.94
CA ARG A 12 5.67 4.75 22.98
C ARG A 12 6.95 5.51 22.64
N SER A 13 7.78 5.85 23.64
CA SER A 13 9.07 6.53 23.40
C SER A 13 10.06 5.67 22.62
N MET A 14 10.02 4.35 22.81
CA MET A 14 10.90 3.41 22.12
C MET A 14 10.53 3.26 20.64
N VAL A 15 9.23 3.21 20.34
CA VAL A 15 8.73 3.13 18.94
C VAL A 15 8.95 4.44 18.18
N ARG A 16 8.73 5.60 18.83
CA ARG A 16 9.06 6.91 18.25
C ARG A 16 10.56 7.04 17.93
N ALA A 17 11.43 6.53 18.81
CA ALA A 17 12.87 6.51 18.53
C ALA A 17 13.24 5.60 17.34
N ALA A 18 12.55 4.47 17.18
CA ALA A 18 12.77 3.55 16.05
C ALA A 18 12.25 4.12 14.72
N LEU A 19 11.18 4.92 14.73
CA LEU A 19 10.63 5.59 13.56
C LEU A 19 11.41 6.86 13.18
N ALA A 20 11.93 7.59 14.16
CA ALA A 20 12.70 8.83 13.95
C ALA A 20 14.14 8.59 13.46
N ILE A 21 14.70 7.39 13.71
CA ILE A 21 16.05 7.01 13.25
C ILE A 21 15.89 6.19 11.97
N GLY A 22 15.68 6.89 10.85
CA GLY A 22 15.65 6.32 9.49
C GLY A 22 16.99 5.74 9.04
N GLY A 23 17.57 4.82 9.81
CA GLY A 23 18.82 4.16 9.50
C GLY A 23 18.77 2.68 9.86
N SER A 24 19.19 1.85 8.93
CA SER A 24 19.28 0.39 9.00
C SER A 24 20.05 -0.21 10.21
N SER A 25 20.68 0.62 11.03
CA SER A 25 21.45 0.22 12.21
C SER A 25 20.66 0.15 13.54
N ALA A 26 19.46 0.74 13.62
CA ALA A 26 18.73 0.81 14.89
C ALA A 26 17.92 -0.47 15.21
N LEU A 27 17.53 -1.24 14.21
CA LEU A 27 16.84 -2.52 14.42
C LEU A 27 17.78 -3.66 14.87
N ALA A 28 19.06 -3.60 14.45
CA ALA A 28 20.07 -4.56 14.92
C ALA A 28 20.45 -4.34 16.39
N ALA A 29 20.41 -3.11 16.90
CA ALA A 29 20.81 -2.78 18.27
C ALA A 29 19.81 -3.21 19.35
N CYS A 30 18.55 -3.49 19.02
CA CYS A 30 17.56 -3.96 20.00
C CYS A 30 17.58 -5.47 20.25
N MET A 31 18.35 -6.24 19.47
CA MET A 31 18.47 -7.69 19.65
C MET A 31 19.73 -8.14 20.42
N ASP A 32 20.67 -7.21 20.71
CA ASP A 32 21.98 -7.56 21.31
C ASP A 32 22.15 -7.18 22.79
N ALA A 33 21.10 -6.79 23.48
CA ALA A 33 21.19 -6.55 24.92
C ALA A 33 20.85 -7.82 25.71
N GLU A 34 21.91 -8.46 26.22
CA GLU A 34 21.94 -9.57 27.18
C GLU A 34 21.91 -11.00 26.62
N ARG A 35 23.05 -11.42 26.04
CA ARG A 35 23.53 -12.80 26.28
C ARG A 35 25.04 -12.89 26.14
N ALA A 36 25.70 -13.46 27.19
CA ALA A 36 27.09 -13.88 27.15
C ALA A 36 27.32 -14.99 26.10
N PRO A 37 28.53 -15.16 25.55
CA PRO A 37 28.76 -16.00 24.40
C PRO A 37 28.67 -17.48 24.79
N GLU A 38 27.56 -18.13 24.44
CA GLU A 38 27.56 -19.53 24.12
C GLU A 38 27.61 -19.61 22.59
N GLU A 39 28.60 -20.30 22.07
CA GLU A 39 28.68 -20.73 20.68
C GLU A 39 27.51 -21.66 20.36
N THR A 40 26.34 -21.07 20.10
CA THR A 40 25.24 -21.73 19.45
C THR A 40 25.14 -21.13 18.05
N SER A 41 25.25 -21.97 17.03
CA SER A 41 24.85 -21.64 15.68
C SER A 41 23.46 -21.01 15.75
N THR A 42 23.39 -19.68 15.65
CA THR A 42 22.15 -18.95 15.47
C THR A 42 21.67 -19.25 14.06
N GLU A 43 20.99 -20.38 13.88
CA GLU A 43 20.10 -20.53 12.76
C GLU A 43 19.06 -19.40 12.91
N THR A 44 19.22 -18.35 12.11
CA THR A 44 18.16 -17.40 11.87
C THR A 44 16.93 -18.21 11.46
N PRO A 45 15.75 -18.00 12.04
CA PRO A 45 14.57 -18.75 11.64
C PRO A 45 14.45 -18.65 10.12
N ALA A 46 14.59 -19.77 9.42
CA ALA A 46 14.50 -19.82 7.99
C ALA A 46 13.04 -19.59 7.64
N PHE A 47 12.76 -18.50 6.95
CA PHE A 47 11.44 -18.29 6.34
C PHE A 47 11.18 -19.37 5.29
N SER A 48 9.92 -19.67 5.04
CA SER A 48 9.53 -20.58 3.99
C SER A 48 10.11 -20.13 2.66
N ARG A 49 10.82 -21.05 1.98
CA ARG A 49 11.39 -20.78 0.67
C ARG A 49 10.30 -20.77 -0.39
N GLY A 50 10.55 -19.99 -1.43
CA GLY A 50 9.76 -20.02 -2.64
C GLY A 50 10.00 -21.28 -3.45
N VAL A 51 9.42 -21.30 -4.64
CA VAL A 51 9.48 -22.45 -5.55
C VAL A 51 10.84 -22.52 -6.26
N ASP A 52 11.34 -23.73 -6.50
CA ASP A 52 12.58 -23.92 -7.25
C ASP A 52 12.41 -23.47 -8.72
N ASP A 53 11.24 -23.70 -9.29
CA ASP A 53 10.84 -23.24 -10.62
C ASP A 53 9.82 -22.09 -10.53
N PRO A 54 10.26 -20.81 -10.56
CA PRO A 54 9.37 -19.65 -10.50
C PRO A 54 8.37 -19.53 -11.67
N THR A 55 8.53 -20.32 -12.74
CA THR A 55 7.55 -20.36 -13.84
C THR A 55 6.22 -21.01 -13.41
N THR A 56 6.19 -21.65 -12.25
CA THR A 56 4.97 -22.20 -11.63
C THR A 56 4.17 -21.16 -10.85
N LEU A 57 4.72 -19.97 -10.65
CA LEU A 57 4.00 -18.84 -10.04
C LEU A 57 2.99 -18.25 -11.03
N PRO A 58 2.00 -17.49 -10.56
CA PRO A 58 1.05 -16.80 -11.44
C PRO A 58 1.76 -15.96 -12.51
N ASP A 59 1.21 -15.92 -13.72
CA ASP A 59 1.74 -15.08 -14.80
C ASP A 59 1.65 -13.58 -14.49
N ARG A 60 0.71 -13.21 -13.62
CA ARG A 60 0.46 -11.82 -13.18
C ARG A 60 1.30 -11.50 -11.93
N GLN A 61 2.06 -10.41 -11.96
CA GLN A 61 2.77 -9.92 -10.77
C GLN A 61 1.81 -9.52 -9.63
N HIS A 62 0.60 -9.08 -9.97
CA HIS A 62 -0.43 -8.61 -9.05
C HIS A 62 -1.40 -9.69 -8.57
N ALA A 63 -1.20 -10.95 -8.94
CA ALA A 63 -2.01 -12.07 -8.46
C ALA A 63 -1.61 -12.45 -7.03
N TRP A 64 -2.22 -11.78 -6.06
CA TRP A 64 -1.93 -11.90 -4.63
C TRP A 64 -3.06 -12.52 -3.84
N ASP A 65 -4.33 -12.41 -4.29
CA ASP A 65 -5.51 -12.77 -3.49
C ASP A 65 -5.55 -14.24 -3.06
N ASP A 66 -5.02 -15.14 -3.89
CA ASP A 66 -4.91 -16.57 -3.56
C ASP A 66 -3.72 -16.89 -2.62
N TYR A 67 -2.88 -15.89 -2.34
CA TYR A 67 -1.67 -16.01 -1.52
C TYR A 67 -1.68 -15.09 -0.29
N LEU A 68 -2.80 -14.41 -0.04
CA LEU A 68 -3.01 -13.60 1.15
C LEU A 68 -3.87 -14.38 2.14
N VAL A 69 -3.52 -14.30 3.42
CA VAL A 69 -4.37 -14.86 4.48
C VAL A 69 -5.73 -14.14 4.48
N ARG A 70 -6.75 -14.87 4.90
CA ARG A 70 -8.12 -14.34 4.98
C ARG A 70 -8.55 -14.18 6.43
N ASN A 71 -9.26 -13.09 6.69
CA ASN A 71 -9.83 -12.83 8.02
C ASN A 71 -11.07 -13.74 8.26
N ALA A 72 -11.68 -13.60 9.44
CA ALA A 72 -12.86 -14.37 9.84
C ALA A 72 -14.10 -14.17 8.93
N HIS A 73 -14.08 -13.17 8.06
CA HIS A 73 -15.14 -12.85 7.11
C HIS A 73 -14.82 -13.28 5.67
N GLY A 74 -13.70 -13.99 5.46
CA GLY A 74 -13.27 -14.44 4.15
C GLY A 74 -12.55 -13.39 3.30
N THR A 75 -12.42 -12.16 3.77
CA THR A 75 -11.74 -11.06 3.06
C THR A 75 -10.23 -11.19 3.18
N THR A 76 -9.50 -10.96 2.10
CA THR A 76 -8.04 -10.93 2.10
C THR A 76 -7.49 -9.89 3.07
N THR A 77 -6.41 -10.23 3.77
CA THR A 77 -5.73 -9.34 4.70
C THR A 77 -4.41 -8.89 4.10
N GLN A 78 -4.23 -7.58 3.96
CA GLN A 78 -2.98 -7.01 3.47
C GLN A 78 -1.82 -7.33 4.42
N SER A 79 -0.60 -7.40 3.87
CA SER A 79 0.61 -7.59 4.65
C SER A 79 0.85 -6.43 5.63
N GLN A 80 1.45 -6.75 6.77
CA GLN A 80 1.66 -5.77 7.84
C GLN A 80 2.70 -4.70 7.48
N HIS A 81 3.72 -5.07 6.69
CA HIS A 81 4.80 -4.17 6.31
C HIS A 81 4.88 -4.02 4.80
N GLN A 82 5.16 -2.81 4.37
CA GLN A 82 5.35 -2.43 2.99
C GLN A 82 6.64 -1.64 2.80
N LEU A 83 7.32 -1.87 1.68
CA LEU A 83 8.46 -1.09 1.23
C LEU A 83 8.28 -0.71 -0.24
N LEU A 84 8.29 0.60 -0.51
CA LEU A 84 8.26 1.16 -1.87
C LEU A 84 9.62 1.78 -2.17
N LEU A 85 10.23 1.34 -3.27
CA LEU A 85 11.49 1.88 -3.76
C LEU A 85 11.23 2.57 -5.09
N GLY A 86 11.32 3.89 -5.11
CA GLY A 86 11.32 4.71 -6.33
C GLY A 86 12.68 4.59 -7.00
N LEU A 87 12.71 4.16 -8.26
CA LEU A 87 13.90 3.74 -8.97
C LEU A 87 14.16 4.66 -10.18
N ARG A 88 15.45 4.93 -10.46
CA ARG A 88 15.93 5.52 -11.70
C ARG A 88 16.67 4.46 -12.50
N TYR A 89 16.33 4.33 -13.76
CA TYR A 89 17.01 3.43 -14.70
C TYR A 89 18.30 4.07 -15.20
N GLU A 90 19.40 3.38 -15.01
CA GLU A 90 20.77 3.84 -15.37
C GLU A 90 21.35 3.08 -16.56
N GLY A 91 20.61 2.14 -17.13
CA GLY A 91 21.07 1.28 -18.22
C GLY A 91 20.93 1.88 -19.62
N SER A 92 21.09 1.05 -20.61
CA SER A 92 21.05 1.38 -22.04
C SER A 92 19.64 1.71 -22.52
N VAL A 93 19.52 2.50 -23.59
CA VAL A 93 18.26 2.84 -24.26
C VAL A 93 18.39 2.51 -25.75
N PRO A 94 17.72 1.44 -26.25
CA PRO A 94 16.95 0.44 -25.52
C PRO A 94 17.82 -0.46 -24.61
N PRO A 95 17.21 -1.18 -23.64
CA PRO A 95 17.94 -2.12 -22.80
C PRO A 95 18.57 -3.24 -23.60
N THR A 96 19.74 -3.69 -23.18
CA THR A 96 20.39 -4.87 -23.77
C THR A 96 19.80 -6.16 -23.21
N ASP A 97 19.97 -7.28 -23.93
CA ASP A 97 19.53 -8.61 -23.44
C ASP A 97 20.21 -8.95 -22.11
N ALA A 98 21.49 -8.59 -21.93
CA ALA A 98 22.22 -8.84 -20.69
C ALA A 98 21.64 -8.05 -19.49
N GLU A 99 21.17 -6.80 -19.70
CA GLU A 99 20.50 -6.02 -18.68
C GLU A 99 19.14 -6.64 -18.31
N ARG A 100 18.37 -7.11 -19.30
CA ARG A 100 17.10 -7.81 -19.07
C ARG A 100 17.31 -9.12 -18.30
N ASP A 101 18.27 -9.95 -18.73
CA ASP A 101 18.62 -11.21 -18.06
C ASP A 101 19.07 -10.96 -16.61
N GLY A 102 19.82 -9.88 -16.36
CA GLY A 102 20.25 -9.46 -15.02
C GLY A 102 19.07 -9.10 -14.12
N VAL A 103 18.15 -8.25 -14.60
CA VAL A 103 16.95 -7.87 -13.86
C VAL A 103 16.06 -9.08 -13.60
N GLU A 104 15.80 -9.93 -14.60
CA GLU A 104 14.99 -11.13 -14.41
C GLU A 104 15.64 -12.09 -13.40
N THR A 105 16.96 -12.31 -13.47
CA THR A 105 17.70 -13.14 -12.51
C THR A 105 17.57 -12.61 -11.09
N ALA A 106 17.65 -11.30 -10.90
CA ALA A 106 17.45 -10.66 -9.60
C ALA A 106 16.04 -10.90 -9.05
N LEU A 107 14.99 -10.68 -9.86
CA LEU A 107 13.59 -10.94 -9.46
C LEU A 107 13.35 -12.42 -9.16
N ARG A 108 13.92 -13.35 -9.96
CA ARG A 108 13.87 -14.79 -9.70
C ARG A 108 14.54 -15.18 -8.38
N THR A 109 15.57 -14.45 -7.97
CA THR A 109 16.21 -14.66 -6.66
C THR A 109 15.23 -14.37 -5.53
N LEU A 110 14.43 -13.31 -5.61
CA LEU A 110 13.37 -13.02 -4.63
C LEU A 110 12.34 -14.16 -4.56
N GLU A 111 11.87 -14.62 -5.71
CA GLU A 111 10.85 -15.68 -5.83
C GLU A 111 11.31 -17.06 -5.34
N ARG A 112 12.62 -17.35 -5.40
CA ARG A 112 13.20 -18.58 -4.85
C ARG A 112 13.50 -18.45 -3.35
N ALA A 113 13.88 -17.25 -2.92
CA ALA A 113 14.25 -17.01 -1.53
C ALA A 113 13.07 -17.07 -0.58
N TYR A 114 11.92 -16.57 -0.99
CA TYR A 114 10.72 -16.52 -0.17
C TYR A 114 9.51 -17.08 -0.93
N GLN A 115 8.64 -17.80 -0.21
CA GLN A 115 7.36 -18.18 -0.76
C GLN A 115 6.55 -16.94 -1.16
N TRP A 116 5.68 -17.08 -2.14
CA TRP A 116 4.80 -16.01 -2.58
C TRP A 116 3.68 -15.81 -1.54
N GLY A 117 3.67 -14.69 -0.85
CA GLY A 117 2.72 -14.40 0.23
C GLY A 117 2.71 -15.46 1.35
N SER A 118 1.55 -15.96 1.69
CA SER A 118 1.37 -17.06 2.65
C SER A 118 1.58 -18.45 2.00
N GLY A 119 1.96 -18.51 0.73
CA GLY A 119 1.95 -19.72 -0.05
C GLY A 119 0.52 -20.16 -0.45
N PRO A 120 0.34 -21.39 -0.93
CA PRO A 120 -0.98 -21.88 -1.34
C PRO A 120 -1.93 -22.18 -0.17
N ASP A 121 -1.44 -22.22 1.07
CA ASP A 121 -2.25 -22.39 2.28
C ASP A 121 -2.49 -21.02 2.95
N THR A 122 -3.65 -20.44 2.64
CA THR A 122 -4.10 -19.14 3.18
C THR A 122 -4.85 -19.28 4.51
N SER A 123 -4.89 -20.47 5.09
CA SER A 123 -5.53 -20.73 6.40
C SER A 123 -4.69 -20.25 7.59
N GLY A 124 -3.45 -19.85 7.35
CA GLY A 124 -2.55 -19.26 8.33
C GLY A 124 -3.06 -17.92 8.85
N SER A 125 -2.32 -17.34 9.78
CA SER A 125 -2.62 -16.02 10.36
C SER A 125 -1.65 -14.92 9.93
N VAL A 126 -0.67 -15.24 9.10
CA VAL A 126 0.41 -14.35 8.68
C VAL A 126 0.77 -14.52 7.20
N ASN A 127 1.08 -13.42 6.54
CA ASN A 127 1.67 -13.38 5.20
C ASN A 127 3.21 -13.35 5.35
N ASP A 128 3.81 -14.50 5.67
CA ASP A 128 5.20 -14.61 6.10
C ASP A 128 6.23 -14.70 4.97
N GLY A 129 5.77 -14.85 3.73
CA GLY A 129 6.61 -14.79 2.55
C GLY A 129 6.81 -13.37 2.04
N LEU A 130 7.06 -13.25 0.74
CA LEU A 130 7.27 -11.99 0.03
C LEU A 130 6.33 -11.89 -1.17
N LEU A 131 5.54 -10.82 -1.21
CA LEU A 131 4.84 -10.38 -2.41
C LEU A 131 5.53 -9.15 -2.96
N PHE A 132 5.62 -9.03 -4.28
CA PHE A 132 6.19 -7.84 -4.90
C PHE A 132 5.68 -7.59 -6.31
N MET A 133 5.78 -6.33 -6.74
CA MET A 133 5.54 -5.87 -8.10
C MET A 133 6.65 -4.92 -8.53
N LEU A 134 7.13 -5.06 -9.77
CA LEU A 134 7.96 -4.07 -10.45
C LEU A 134 7.13 -3.40 -11.53
N GLY A 135 6.92 -2.10 -11.38
CA GLY A 135 6.19 -1.26 -12.33
C GLY A 135 7.08 -0.22 -12.98
N TYR A 136 6.73 0.20 -14.20
CA TYR A 136 7.46 1.18 -15.02
C TYR A 136 6.61 2.40 -15.26
N ALA A 137 7.16 3.58 -14.94
CA ALA A 137 6.49 4.86 -15.11
C ALA A 137 6.40 5.27 -16.60
N PRO A 138 5.43 6.11 -16.99
CA PRO A 138 5.32 6.63 -18.35
C PRO A 138 6.63 7.18 -18.88
N ARG A 139 7.39 7.93 -18.07
CA ARG A 139 8.69 8.50 -18.50
C ARG A 139 9.76 7.45 -18.86
N TYR A 140 9.72 6.24 -18.30
CA TYR A 140 10.55 5.13 -18.74
C TYR A 140 10.05 4.60 -20.08
N LEU A 141 8.75 4.35 -20.18
CA LEU A 141 8.09 3.78 -21.36
C LEU A 141 8.25 4.69 -22.58
N ASP A 142 8.12 6.01 -22.40
CA ASP A 142 8.36 7.02 -23.44
C ASP A 142 9.79 6.92 -24.02
N ARG A 143 10.80 6.71 -23.16
CA ARG A 143 12.19 6.53 -23.63
C ARG A 143 12.38 5.22 -24.40
N MET A 144 11.55 4.21 -24.10
CA MET A 144 11.56 2.92 -24.81
C MET A 144 10.59 2.88 -26.01
N ASN A 145 9.93 4.00 -26.30
CA ASN A 145 8.93 4.13 -27.35
C ASN A 145 7.74 3.17 -27.21
N ILE A 146 7.33 2.94 -25.94
CA ILE A 146 6.20 2.08 -25.58
C ILE A 146 5.00 2.97 -25.26
N ASP A 147 3.88 2.71 -25.90
CA ASP A 147 2.58 3.27 -25.58
C ASP A 147 1.70 2.21 -24.93
N VAL A 148 0.99 2.58 -23.87
CA VAL A 148 0.13 1.67 -23.11
C VAL A 148 -1.24 2.32 -22.93
N ASP A 149 -2.24 1.72 -23.56
CA ASP A 149 -3.62 2.17 -23.40
C ASP A 149 -4.04 2.18 -21.92
N GLY A 150 -4.69 3.26 -21.48
CA GLY A 150 -5.17 3.41 -20.12
C GLY A 150 -4.10 3.79 -19.09
N LEU A 151 -2.83 3.97 -19.51
CA LEU A 151 -1.78 4.51 -18.64
C LEU A 151 -1.63 6.02 -18.86
N GLN A 152 -1.98 6.81 -17.85
CA GLN A 152 -1.79 8.26 -17.86
C GLN A 152 -0.52 8.64 -17.10
N SER A 153 0.13 9.76 -17.48
CA SER A 153 1.21 10.32 -16.70
C SER A 153 0.72 10.89 -15.36
N PRO A 154 1.56 10.92 -14.32
CA PRO A 154 1.16 11.51 -13.03
C PRO A 154 0.81 13.00 -13.15
N GLU A 155 1.43 13.74 -14.07
CA GLU A 155 1.09 15.12 -14.34
C GLU A 155 -0.31 15.27 -14.92
N ALA A 156 -0.71 14.38 -15.86
CA ALA A 156 -2.05 14.36 -16.43
C ALA A 156 -3.11 14.03 -15.37
N VAL A 157 -2.80 13.06 -14.49
CA VAL A 157 -3.69 12.72 -13.36
C VAL A 157 -3.88 13.90 -12.42
N LEU A 158 -2.79 14.62 -12.07
CA LEU A 158 -2.85 15.79 -11.20
C LEU A 158 -3.67 16.94 -11.86
N GLU A 159 -3.46 17.17 -13.16
CA GLU A 159 -4.22 18.17 -13.91
C GLU A 159 -5.73 17.81 -13.95
N GLU A 160 -6.08 16.55 -14.17
CA GLU A 160 -7.47 16.11 -14.16
C GLU A 160 -8.12 16.21 -12.78
N LEU A 161 -7.35 16.16 -11.71
CA LEU A 161 -7.83 16.28 -10.33
C LEU A 161 -7.72 17.70 -9.77
N ASP A 162 -7.40 18.70 -10.60
CA ASP A 162 -7.15 20.08 -10.16
C ASP A 162 -6.09 20.20 -9.05
N GLU A 163 -5.15 19.25 -8.99
CA GLU A 163 -4.03 19.24 -8.04
C GLU A 163 -2.75 19.85 -8.66
N ASP A 164 -1.79 20.26 -7.80
CA ASP A 164 -0.54 20.88 -8.23
C ASP A 164 0.34 19.88 -9.04
N PRO A 165 0.65 20.14 -10.32
CA PRO A 165 1.47 19.25 -11.13
C PRO A 165 2.88 19.00 -10.57
N SER A 166 3.38 19.86 -9.68
CA SER A 166 4.67 19.67 -9.01
C SER A 166 4.72 18.49 -8.06
N LEU A 167 3.55 17.91 -7.73
CA LEU A 167 3.41 16.71 -6.92
C LEU A 167 3.66 15.41 -7.71
N ALA A 168 3.90 15.50 -9.03
CA ALA A 168 4.27 14.36 -9.85
C ALA A 168 5.63 13.78 -9.43
N ALA A 169 5.66 12.50 -9.06
CA ALA A 169 6.90 11.82 -8.75
C ALA A 169 7.71 11.51 -10.03
N SER A 170 9.02 11.67 -9.98
CA SER A 170 9.91 11.58 -11.15
C SER A 170 10.71 10.28 -11.22
N PHE A 171 10.10 9.14 -10.82
CA PHE A 171 10.72 7.81 -10.91
C PHE A 171 10.62 7.25 -12.33
N ASP A 172 11.54 6.34 -12.69
CA ASP A 172 11.46 5.54 -13.91
C ASP A 172 10.74 4.21 -13.65
N ALA A 173 10.89 3.67 -12.44
CA ALA A 173 10.21 2.45 -12.02
C ALA A 173 9.91 2.49 -10.51
N LEU A 174 9.05 1.57 -10.07
CA LEU A 174 8.73 1.35 -8.66
C LEU A 174 8.85 -0.13 -8.36
N LEU A 175 9.62 -0.48 -7.33
CA LEU A 175 9.56 -1.81 -6.71
C LEU A 175 8.74 -1.70 -5.42
N LEU A 176 7.61 -2.37 -5.38
CA LEU A 176 6.74 -2.50 -4.22
C LEU A 176 6.92 -3.89 -3.63
N LEU A 177 7.18 -3.98 -2.34
CA LEU A 177 7.46 -5.20 -1.58
C LEU A 177 6.54 -5.26 -0.36
N ASP A 178 5.90 -6.40 -0.11
CA ASP A 178 4.98 -6.64 0.98
C ASP A 178 5.27 -7.94 1.73
N SER A 179 5.24 -7.90 3.07
CA SER A 179 5.37 -9.05 3.97
C SER A 179 4.88 -8.69 5.38
N ASP A 180 4.46 -9.67 6.17
CA ASP A 180 4.19 -9.45 7.60
C ASP A 180 5.50 -9.30 8.42
N TYR A 181 6.64 -9.60 7.82
CA TYR A 181 7.94 -9.49 8.46
C TYR A 181 8.81 -8.39 7.82
N ALA A 182 9.03 -7.29 8.53
CA ALA A 182 9.94 -6.23 8.10
C ALA A 182 11.35 -6.75 7.76
N SER A 183 11.82 -7.81 8.44
CA SER A 183 13.11 -8.43 8.17
C SER A 183 13.19 -9.10 6.80
N VAL A 184 12.08 -9.60 6.25
CA VAL A 184 11.99 -10.12 4.88
C VAL A 184 12.22 -8.98 3.88
N LEU A 185 11.51 -7.86 4.05
CA LEU A 185 11.65 -6.67 3.18
C LEU A 185 13.05 -6.09 3.21
N LEU A 186 13.63 -5.90 4.40
CA LEU A 186 14.99 -5.37 4.55
C LEU A 186 16.04 -6.31 3.97
N SER A 187 15.84 -7.62 4.11
CA SER A 187 16.74 -8.62 3.51
C SER A 187 16.64 -8.63 1.99
N ALA A 188 15.44 -8.50 1.43
CA ALA A 188 15.21 -8.38 -0.02
C ALA A 188 15.87 -7.10 -0.56
N GLU A 189 15.66 -5.95 0.09
CA GLU A 189 16.31 -4.69 -0.27
C GLU A 189 17.83 -4.82 -0.29
N GLN A 190 18.44 -5.39 0.77
CA GLN A 190 19.88 -5.60 0.86
C GLN A 190 20.43 -6.60 -0.17
N ALA A 191 19.63 -7.57 -0.59
CA ALA A 191 20.01 -8.47 -1.67
C ALA A 191 19.98 -7.81 -3.05
N MET A 192 18.99 -6.92 -3.27
CA MET A 192 18.77 -6.26 -4.57
C MET A 192 19.62 -5.01 -4.77
N PHE A 193 19.86 -4.23 -3.70
CA PHE A 193 20.53 -2.93 -3.77
C PHE A 193 21.75 -2.79 -2.85
N GLY A 194 22.02 -3.76 -1.99
CA GLY A 194 23.17 -3.79 -1.08
C GLY A 194 24.22 -4.84 -1.47
N GLU A 195 24.94 -5.34 -0.47
CA GLU A 195 26.06 -6.27 -0.66
C GLU A 195 25.76 -7.71 -0.20
N LYS A 196 24.49 -8.02 0.10
CA LYS A 196 24.13 -9.35 0.62
C LYS A 196 24.33 -10.42 -0.47
N GLU A 197 25.17 -11.41 -0.20
CA GLU A 197 25.54 -12.45 -1.17
C GLU A 197 24.55 -13.62 -1.23
N SER A 198 23.69 -13.75 -0.23
CA SER A 198 22.64 -14.77 -0.21
C SER A 198 21.39 -14.26 0.46
N LEU A 199 20.20 -14.65 -0.02
CA LEU A 199 18.90 -14.29 0.50
C LEU A 199 18.16 -15.56 0.92
N ASN A 200 17.83 -15.70 2.21
CA ASN A 200 17.20 -16.90 2.79
C ASN A 200 17.85 -18.21 2.29
N GLY A 201 19.18 -18.22 2.16
CA GLY A 201 19.97 -19.36 1.68
C GLY A 201 19.96 -19.58 0.15
N VAL A 202 19.42 -18.63 -0.63
CA VAL A 202 19.55 -18.60 -2.09
C VAL A 202 20.69 -17.64 -2.48
N PRO A 203 21.67 -18.03 -3.33
CA PRO A 203 22.70 -17.12 -3.82
C PRO A 203 22.10 -15.94 -4.57
N VAL A 204 22.74 -14.76 -4.46
CA VAL A 204 22.38 -13.54 -5.19
C VAL A 204 23.33 -13.43 -6.38
N ASP A 205 22.91 -13.94 -7.53
CA ASP A 205 23.73 -13.99 -8.76
C ASP A 205 23.65 -12.70 -9.59
N ALA A 206 22.57 -11.92 -9.42
CA ALA A 206 22.37 -10.61 -10.04
C ALA A 206 21.61 -9.68 -9.10
N ARG A 207 21.74 -8.36 -9.31
CA ARG A 207 21.13 -7.33 -8.48
C ARG A 207 20.39 -6.32 -9.33
N LEU A 208 19.29 -5.79 -8.79
CA LEU A 208 18.58 -4.67 -9.43
C LEU A 208 19.45 -3.40 -9.47
N SER A 209 20.40 -3.26 -8.54
CA SER A 209 21.37 -2.13 -8.53
C SER A 209 22.30 -2.09 -9.74
N GLU A 210 22.36 -3.14 -10.56
CA GLU A 210 23.13 -3.15 -11.82
C GLU A 210 22.41 -2.37 -12.93
N ALA A 211 21.08 -2.22 -12.85
CA ALA A 211 20.26 -1.50 -13.81
C ALA A 211 19.58 -0.25 -13.22
N PHE A 212 19.41 -0.19 -11.90
CA PHE A 212 18.66 0.87 -11.22
C PHE A 212 19.41 1.46 -10.04
N SER A 213 19.21 2.75 -9.79
CA SER A 213 19.52 3.42 -8.53
C SER A 213 18.24 3.70 -7.73
N VAL A 214 18.29 3.52 -6.41
CA VAL A 214 17.19 3.91 -5.52
C VAL A 214 17.25 5.41 -5.29
N VAL A 215 16.20 6.13 -5.67
CA VAL A 215 16.11 7.59 -5.53
C VAL A 215 15.13 8.00 -4.43
N GLU A 216 14.21 7.13 -4.08
CA GLU A 216 13.33 7.33 -2.93
C GLU A 216 13.00 5.99 -2.26
N ARG A 217 12.83 6.04 -0.93
CA ARG A 217 12.50 4.89 -0.11
C ARG A 217 11.36 5.27 0.82
N ARG A 218 10.23 4.56 0.69
CA ARG A 218 9.05 4.72 1.55
C ARG A 218 8.75 3.43 2.27
N THR A 219 8.44 3.51 3.55
CA THR A 219 7.96 2.36 4.34
C THR A 219 6.51 2.60 4.73
N GLY A 220 5.75 1.53 4.83
CA GLY A 220 4.39 1.56 5.35
C GLY A 220 4.17 0.43 6.34
N VAL A 221 3.29 0.64 7.32
CA VAL A 221 2.89 -0.38 8.28
C VAL A 221 1.38 -0.37 8.42
N VAL A 222 0.76 -1.53 8.30
CA VAL A 222 -0.67 -1.76 8.55
C VAL A 222 -0.81 -2.51 9.86
N GLY A 223 -1.78 -2.18 10.69
CA GLY A 223 -2.03 -2.94 11.90
C GLY A 223 -2.69 -2.15 13.02
N LYS A 224 -3.10 -2.89 14.04
CA LYS A 224 -3.80 -2.36 15.21
C LYS A 224 -2.94 -1.42 16.06
N GLY A 225 -3.59 -0.47 16.70
CA GLY A 225 -2.95 0.43 17.65
C GLY A 225 -2.10 1.55 17.02
N ARG A 226 -2.05 1.66 15.71
CA ARG A 226 -1.25 2.72 15.04
C ARG A 226 -1.70 4.13 15.39
N PRO A 227 -3.00 4.48 15.34
CA PRO A 227 -3.47 5.80 15.77
C PRO A 227 -3.10 6.09 17.21
N ALA A 228 -3.33 5.15 18.13
CA ALA A 228 -2.99 5.31 19.54
C ALA A 228 -1.47 5.46 19.81
N MET A 229 -0.62 4.98 18.90
CA MET A 229 0.84 5.17 18.97
C MET A 229 1.29 6.53 18.45
N GLU A 230 0.54 7.13 17.55
CA GLU A 230 0.88 8.40 16.89
C GLU A 230 0.32 9.61 17.65
N LEU A 231 -0.80 9.46 18.34
CA LEU A 231 -1.50 10.52 19.06
C LEU A 231 -1.45 10.32 20.57
N GLU A 232 -1.29 11.42 21.31
CA GLU A 232 -1.46 11.48 22.76
C GLU A 232 -2.93 11.84 23.10
N ASN A 233 -3.88 11.08 22.54
CA ASN A 233 -5.31 11.28 22.74
C ASN A 233 -5.92 10.00 23.33
N GLU A 234 -6.56 10.12 24.51
CA GLU A 234 -7.18 8.99 25.23
C GLU A 234 -8.42 8.43 24.50
N ASP A 235 -9.04 9.22 23.62
CA ASP A 235 -10.23 8.85 22.85
C ASP A 235 -9.93 8.00 21.62
N VAL A 236 -8.65 7.73 21.31
CA VAL A 236 -8.25 6.87 20.21
C VAL A 236 -8.27 5.40 20.65
N PRO A 237 -9.08 4.54 20.03
CA PRO A 237 -9.12 3.12 20.40
C PRO A 237 -7.75 2.43 20.24
N GLU A 238 -7.32 1.67 21.25
CA GLU A 238 -6.04 0.95 21.20
C GLU A 238 -5.98 -0.11 20.08
N ASP A 239 -7.13 -0.62 19.66
CA ASP A 239 -7.27 -1.65 18.63
C ASP A 239 -7.70 -1.07 17.26
N ALA A 240 -7.63 0.27 17.09
CA ALA A 240 -7.93 0.92 15.83
C ALA A 240 -7.10 0.32 14.68
N PRO A 241 -7.74 -0.16 13.59
CA PRO A 241 -7.06 -0.96 12.58
C PRO A 241 -6.14 -0.15 11.65
N LEU A 242 -6.48 1.10 11.38
CA LEU A 242 -5.76 2.02 10.50
C LEU A 242 -5.59 3.38 11.16
N SER A 243 -4.82 4.29 10.55
CA SER A 243 -4.49 5.61 11.13
C SER A 243 -5.72 6.43 11.52
N MET A 244 -6.78 6.41 10.73
CA MET A 244 -8.05 7.10 11.02
C MET A 244 -9.00 6.31 11.94
N GLY A 245 -8.58 5.15 12.44
CA GLY A 245 -9.29 4.39 13.48
C GLY A 245 -10.40 3.47 12.99
N PHE A 246 -10.62 3.36 11.70
CA PHE A 246 -11.71 2.57 11.15
C PHE A 246 -11.23 1.49 10.20
N ARG A 247 -11.96 0.39 10.15
CA ARG A 247 -11.72 -0.72 9.25
C ARG A 247 -12.04 -0.34 7.81
N ALA A 248 -11.17 -0.75 6.88
CA ALA A 248 -11.36 -0.70 5.44
C ALA A 248 -11.19 -2.11 4.83
N GLY A 249 -11.28 -2.22 3.51
CA GLY A 249 -11.06 -3.49 2.81
C GLY A 249 -12.18 -4.52 3.05
N PHE A 250 -13.44 -4.10 2.93
CA PHE A 250 -14.57 -5.00 2.93
C PHE A 250 -14.67 -5.72 1.58
N ASP A 251 -15.18 -6.93 1.59
CA ASP A 251 -15.35 -7.79 0.41
C ASP A 251 -16.09 -7.07 -0.73
N ASN A 252 -17.22 -6.43 -0.41
CA ASN A 252 -17.99 -5.65 -1.38
C ASN A 252 -17.31 -4.34 -1.84
N SER A 253 -16.14 -3.99 -1.33
CA SER A 253 -15.36 -2.81 -1.71
C SER A 253 -14.03 -3.16 -2.38
N LEU A 254 -13.79 -4.44 -2.64
CA LEU A 254 -12.61 -4.95 -3.32
C LEU A 254 -13.08 -5.78 -4.53
N PRO A 255 -12.74 -5.38 -5.76
CA PRO A 255 -13.03 -6.21 -6.93
C PRO A 255 -12.08 -7.40 -6.98
N ASP A 256 -12.46 -8.42 -7.77
CA ASP A 256 -11.53 -9.47 -8.15
C ASP A 256 -10.37 -8.90 -8.98
N GLU A 257 -9.20 -9.53 -8.92
CA GLU A 257 -7.99 -9.10 -9.65
C GLU A 257 -8.19 -9.04 -11.17
N ASP A 258 -9.10 -9.85 -11.71
CA ASP A 258 -9.44 -9.84 -13.13
C ASP A 258 -10.00 -8.48 -13.60
N VAL A 259 -10.69 -7.74 -12.72
CA VAL A 259 -11.22 -6.40 -13.03
C VAL A 259 -10.07 -5.39 -13.24
N ALA A 260 -8.98 -5.57 -12.49
CA ALA A 260 -7.80 -4.71 -12.59
C ALA A 260 -6.81 -5.15 -13.69
N THR A 261 -7.01 -6.31 -14.32
CA THR A 261 -6.06 -6.89 -15.27
C THR A 261 -6.29 -6.38 -16.69
N LEU A 262 -5.21 -6.00 -17.39
CA LEU A 262 -5.22 -5.67 -18.80
C LEU A 262 -5.63 -6.90 -19.62
N SER A 263 -6.68 -6.78 -20.44
CA SER A 263 -7.25 -7.90 -21.18
C SER A 263 -6.60 -8.14 -22.54
N ASP A 264 -5.92 -7.14 -23.08
CA ASP A 264 -5.39 -7.16 -24.46
C ASP A 264 -4.12 -6.30 -24.57
N GLY A 265 -3.59 -6.23 -25.81
CA GLY A 265 -2.36 -5.51 -26.10
C GLY A 265 -1.09 -6.27 -25.71
N PRO A 266 0.09 -5.64 -25.88
CA PRO A 266 1.38 -6.28 -25.65
C PRO A 266 1.64 -6.64 -24.18
N PHE A 267 0.93 -6.04 -23.26
CA PHE A 267 1.02 -6.27 -21.81
C PHE A 267 -0.23 -6.91 -21.21
N ALA A 268 -1.01 -7.63 -22.04
CA ALA A 268 -2.15 -8.42 -21.53
C ALA A 268 -1.70 -9.32 -20.37
N GLY A 269 -2.51 -9.37 -19.30
CA GLY A 269 -2.12 -10.04 -18.05
C GLY A 269 -1.35 -9.14 -17.07
N GLY A 270 -0.94 -7.93 -17.49
CA GLY A 270 -0.43 -6.89 -16.60
C GLY A 270 -1.54 -6.06 -15.97
N THR A 271 -1.18 -4.94 -15.34
CA THR A 271 -2.10 -3.97 -14.75
C THR A 271 -1.48 -2.57 -14.78
N THR A 272 -2.28 -1.53 -14.61
CA THR A 272 -1.76 -0.22 -14.22
C THR A 272 -1.77 -0.09 -12.69
N LEU A 273 -0.83 0.68 -12.15
CA LEU A 273 -0.69 0.95 -10.73
C LEU A 273 -0.67 2.46 -10.50
N ALA A 274 -1.54 2.97 -9.66
CA ALA A 274 -1.49 4.33 -9.15
C ALA A 274 -1.00 4.34 -7.70
N VAL A 275 -0.02 5.20 -7.39
CA VAL A 275 0.53 5.35 -6.04
C VAL A 275 0.48 6.81 -5.63
N SER A 276 -0.08 7.06 -4.45
CA SER A 276 -0.13 8.39 -3.84
C SER A 276 0.47 8.35 -2.45
N ARG A 277 1.29 9.34 -2.12
CA ARG A 277 1.65 9.65 -0.74
C ARG A 277 0.71 10.73 -0.24
N ILE A 278 0.01 10.45 0.86
CA ILE A 278 -1.05 11.28 1.38
C ILE A 278 -0.74 11.59 2.85
N ARG A 279 -0.65 12.87 3.20
CA ARG A 279 -0.58 13.35 4.59
C ARG A 279 -1.96 13.25 5.21
N THR A 280 -2.01 12.89 6.48
CA THR A 280 -3.25 12.82 7.26
C THR A 280 -3.17 13.77 8.44
N ASP A 281 -4.14 14.65 8.59
CA ASP A 281 -4.31 15.47 9.79
C ASP A 281 -5.10 14.70 10.85
N LEU A 282 -4.37 13.88 11.61
CA LEU A 282 -4.99 13.06 12.66
C LEU A 282 -5.40 13.86 13.89
N GLU A 283 -4.78 15.01 14.17
CA GLU A 283 -5.20 15.85 15.29
C GLU A 283 -6.59 16.41 15.03
N GLU A 284 -6.81 17.01 13.86
CA GLU A 284 -8.12 17.54 13.46
C GLU A 284 -9.15 16.42 13.33
N TRP A 285 -8.79 15.27 12.76
CA TRP A 285 -9.67 14.11 12.65
C TRP A 285 -10.16 13.61 14.00
N TYR A 286 -9.29 13.46 14.99
CA TYR A 286 -9.64 12.92 16.31
C TYR A 286 -10.22 13.95 17.27
N ASP A 287 -10.14 15.25 16.96
CA ASP A 287 -10.86 16.31 17.70
C ASP A 287 -12.39 16.25 17.50
N GLN A 288 -12.83 15.54 16.48
CA GLN A 288 -14.25 15.35 16.22
C GLN A 288 -14.89 14.31 17.14
N PRO A 289 -16.24 14.44 17.40
CA PRO A 289 -16.98 13.39 18.06
C PRO A 289 -16.89 12.05 17.32
N HIS A 290 -16.72 10.96 18.06
CA HIS A 290 -16.59 9.61 17.46
C HIS A 290 -17.75 9.27 16.51
N ARG A 291 -19.00 9.64 16.86
CA ARG A 291 -20.18 9.42 15.98
C ARG A 291 -20.04 10.14 14.64
N GLN A 292 -19.56 11.37 14.65
CA GLN A 292 -19.32 12.13 13.42
C GLN A 292 -18.28 11.41 12.54
N ARG A 293 -17.15 11.00 13.12
CA ARG A 293 -16.12 10.22 12.41
C ARG A 293 -16.66 8.91 11.79
N GLN A 294 -17.57 8.20 12.48
CA GLN A 294 -18.24 7.02 11.90
C GLN A 294 -19.05 7.37 10.65
N GLN A 295 -19.81 8.47 10.72
CA GLN A 295 -20.68 8.92 9.63
C GLN A 295 -19.87 9.40 8.43
N GLU A 296 -18.80 10.17 8.68
CA GLU A 296 -17.89 10.64 7.63
C GLU A 296 -17.09 9.50 7.00
N MET A 297 -16.72 8.47 7.76
CA MET A 297 -15.99 7.32 7.23
C MET A 297 -16.88 6.43 6.35
N TYR A 298 -18.11 6.15 6.75
CA TYR A 298 -18.96 5.18 6.07
C TYR A 298 -20.15 5.83 5.35
N CYS A 299 -21.25 6.02 6.07
CA CYS A 299 -22.48 6.60 5.56
C CYS A 299 -23.25 7.20 6.75
N PRO A 300 -23.80 8.41 6.64
CA PRO A 300 -24.53 9.06 7.72
C PRO A 300 -25.77 8.30 8.21
N ALA A 301 -26.40 7.52 7.31
CA ALA A 301 -27.58 6.70 7.62
C ALA A 301 -27.29 5.45 8.46
N HIS A 302 -26.01 5.06 8.64
CA HIS A 302 -25.68 3.88 9.42
C HIS A 302 -25.98 4.08 10.91
N ASP A 303 -26.60 3.07 11.53
CA ASP A 303 -26.72 3.03 12.99
C ASP A 303 -25.34 2.80 13.63
N ALA A 304 -25.04 3.58 14.67
CA ALA A 304 -23.75 3.46 15.38
C ALA A 304 -23.54 2.07 16.00
N GLU A 305 -24.63 1.41 16.42
CA GLU A 305 -24.56 0.08 17.00
C GLU A 305 -24.22 -0.99 15.94
N ASP A 306 -24.67 -0.81 14.71
CA ASP A 306 -24.37 -1.72 13.60
C ASP A 306 -22.95 -1.57 13.10
N VAL A 307 -22.40 -0.34 13.12
CA VAL A 307 -21.00 -0.06 12.76
C VAL A 307 -20.03 -0.59 13.82
N GLY A 308 -20.32 -0.36 15.09
CA GLY A 308 -19.41 -0.61 16.20
C GLY A 308 -18.32 0.48 16.30
N GLU A 309 -17.40 0.32 17.26
CA GLU A 309 -16.43 1.36 17.62
C GLU A 309 -15.44 1.68 16.46
N THR A 310 -14.98 0.68 15.74
CA THR A 310 -13.96 0.81 14.69
C THR A 310 -14.43 0.21 13.33
N GLY A 311 -15.73 0.06 13.13
CA GLY A 311 -16.28 -0.72 12.02
C GLY A 311 -16.23 -2.23 12.26
N ASN A 312 -15.94 -2.63 13.48
CA ASN A 312 -15.72 -4.04 13.85
C ASN A 312 -16.98 -4.90 13.88
N ARG A 313 -18.17 -4.29 13.80
CA ARG A 313 -19.46 -5.01 13.66
C ARG A 313 -19.92 -5.14 12.22
N LEU A 314 -19.35 -4.35 11.31
CA LEU A 314 -19.54 -4.53 9.88
C LEU A 314 -18.84 -5.84 9.45
N GLY A 315 -19.57 -6.85 9.05
CA GLY A 315 -19.03 -8.16 8.65
C GLY A 315 -18.05 -8.06 7.45
N ASN A 316 -18.39 -8.68 6.33
CA ASN A 316 -17.65 -8.55 5.06
C ASN A 316 -18.19 -7.43 4.16
N HIS A 317 -19.11 -6.62 4.64
CA HIS A 317 -19.82 -5.58 3.89
C HIS A 317 -19.71 -4.23 4.60
N SER A 318 -19.39 -3.15 3.88
CA SER A 318 -19.30 -1.79 4.43
C SER A 318 -20.62 -1.19 4.88
N GLY A 319 -21.75 -1.85 4.57
CA GLY A 319 -23.09 -1.32 4.77
C GLY A 319 -23.56 -0.32 3.69
N VAL A 320 -22.67 0.12 2.79
CA VAL A 320 -23.03 1.00 1.66
C VAL A 320 -23.63 0.17 0.53
N THR A 321 -24.81 0.56 0.09
CA THR A 321 -25.59 -0.07 -0.99
C THR A 321 -25.85 0.93 -2.11
N GLU A 322 -26.32 0.44 -3.25
CA GLU A 322 -26.74 1.31 -4.37
C GLU A 322 -27.76 2.37 -3.93
N SER A 323 -28.74 1.98 -3.11
CA SER A 323 -29.73 2.92 -2.56
C SER A 323 -29.09 4.02 -1.68
N ASN A 324 -28.09 3.71 -0.85
CA ASN A 324 -27.39 4.73 -0.07
C ASN A 324 -26.63 5.72 -0.97
N VAL A 325 -26.19 5.29 -2.15
CA VAL A 325 -25.52 6.14 -3.12
C VAL A 325 -26.52 7.01 -3.87
N GLU A 326 -27.66 6.44 -4.32
CA GLU A 326 -28.74 7.18 -4.96
C GLU A 326 -29.35 8.27 -4.03
N ASP A 327 -29.43 7.97 -2.75
CA ASP A 327 -29.98 8.87 -1.73
C ASP A 327 -28.91 9.80 -1.09
N LEU A 328 -27.69 9.91 -1.63
CA LEU A 328 -26.57 10.65 -1.03
C LEU A 328 -26.95 12.08 -0.67
N ASP A 329 -27.50 12.85 -1.62
CA ASP A 329 -27.84 14.26 -1.42
C ASP A 329 -28.90 14.41 -0.30
N SER A 330 -29.94 13.57 -0.33
CA SER A 330 -31.00 13.62 0.70
C SER A 330 -30.50 13.18 2.08
N LEU A 331 -29.58 12.23 2.16
CA LEU A 331 -28.96 11.81 3.42
C LEU A 331 -28.00 12.89 3.96
N ALA A 332 -27.27 13.56 3.08
CA ALA A 332 -26.44 14.69 3.44
C ALA A 332 -27.27 15.85 4.00
N ASP A 333 -28.40 16.20 3.38
CA ASP A 333 -29.34 17.23 3.86
C ASP A 333 -29.95 16.84 5.22
N GLU A 334 -30.30 15.58 5.44
CA GLU A 334 -30.90 15.11 6.70
C GLU A 334 -29.89 15.11 7.84
N HIS A 335 -28.66 14.66 7.60
CA HIS A 335 -27.65 14.44 8.62
C HIS A 335 -26.59 15.54 8.71
N GLY A 336 -26.48 16.41 7.71
CA GLY A 336 -25.46 17.45 7.60
C GLY A 336 -24.03 16.89 7.45
N ILE A 337 -23.87 15.70 6.88
CA ILE A 337 -22.59 14.96 6.73
C ILE A 337 -22.67 14.13 5.46
N VAL A 338 -21.55 14.03 4.72
CA VAL A 338 -21.37 13.09 3.61
C VAL A 338 -20.40 11.98 4.01
N GLY A 339 -20.72 10.73 3.66
CA GLY A 339 -19.89 9.56 3.97
C GLY A 339 -18.83 9.29 2.91
N HIS A 340 -17.58 9.09 3.32
CA HIS A 340 -16.48 8.72 2.41
C HIS A 340 -16.77 7.43 1.62
N ALA A 341 -17.15 6.36 2.32
CA ALA A 341 -17.45 5.09 1.65
C ALA A 341 -18.65 5.19 0.68
N GLN A 342 -19.60 6.08 0.97
CA GLN A 342 -20.73 6.38 0.11
C GLN A 342 -20.28 7.11 -1.16
N LYS A 343 -19.45 8.17 -1.03
CA LYS A 343 -18.86 8.88 -2.17
C LYS A 343 -18.01 7.97 -3.05
N VAL A 344 -17.13 7.16 -2.46
CA VAL A 344 -16.32 6.19 -3.21
C VAL A 344 -17.19 5.18 -3.96
N ALA A 345 -18.33 4.78 -3.38
CA ALA A 345 -19.25 3.86 -4.03
C ALA A 345 -20.00 4.49 -5.22
N SER A 346 -20.13 5.82 -5.30
CA SER A 346 -20.74 6.48 -6.48
C SER A 346 -19.89 6.36 -7.74
N ALA A 347 -18.58 6.08 -7.61
CA ALA A 347 -17.69 5.82 -8.74
C ALA A 347 -17.72 4.37 -9.25
N ARG A 348 -18.58 3.51 -8.70
CA ARG A 348 -18.74 2.12 -9.19
C ARG A 348 -19.30 2.11 -10.62
N ASP A 349 -19.12 0.99 -11.31
CA ASP A 349 -19.67 0.80 -12.65
C ASP A 349 -21.19 0.56 -12.64
N ASP A 350 -21.76 0.36 -13.82
CA ASP A 350 -23.22 0.17 -14.01
C ASP A 350 -23.74 -1.12 -13.32
N ASP A 351 -22.87 -2.08 -13.03
CA ASP A 351 -23.19 -3.30 -12.28
C ASP A 351 -22.88 -3.15 -10.78
N PHE A 352 -22.62 -1.93 -10.32
CA PHE A 352 -22.24 -1.56 -8.97
C PHE A 352 -20.96 -2.25 -8.47
N GLN A 353 -20.02 -2.56 -9.39
CA GLN A 353 -18.73 -3.14 -9.07
C GLN A 353 -17.67 -2.05 -8.86
N THR A 354 -16.74 -2.30 -7.97
CA THR A 354 -15.60 -1.40 -7.71
C THR A 354 -14.64 -1.40 -8.90
N ARG A 355 -14.09 -0.23 -9.26
CA ARG A 355 -13.22 -0.05 -10.43
C ARG A 355 -11.74 -0.21 -10.12
N ILE A 356 -11.34 -0.06 -8.87
CA ILE A 356 -9.94 -0.14 -8.44
C ILE A 356 -9.77 -1.19 -7.34
N LEU A 357 -8.66 -1.91 -7.37
CA LEU A 357 -8.27 -2.84 -6.31
C LEU A 357 -7.12 -2.24 -5.50
N ARG A 358 -7.38 -1.86 -4.24
CA ARG A 358 -6.37 -1.33 -3.34
C ARG A 358 -5.41 -2.44 -2.92
N ARG A 359 -4.11 -2.16 -3.01
CA ARG A 359 -3.04 -3.09 -2.63
C ARG A 359 -2.30 -2.68 -1.37
N SER A 360 -2.42 -1.42 -0.96
CA SER A 360 -1.75 -0.95 0.24
C SER A 360 -2.32 0.38 0.72
N GLU A 361 -2.37 0.52 2.04
CA GLU A 361 -2.64 1.76 2.75
C GLU A 361 -1.69 1.84 3.96
N GLY A 362 -0.42 1.50 3.73
CA GLY A 362 0.56 1.43 4.82
C GLY A 362 0.83 2.81 5.42
N VAL A 363 0.57 2.94 6.72
CA VAL A 363 0.86 4.16 7.48
C VAL A 363 2.35 4.46 7.47
N ALA A 364 2.70 5.69 7.16
CA ALA A 364 4.06 6.21 7.07
C ALA A 364 4.19 7.48 7.91
N THR A 365 5.41 7.99 8.01
CA THR A 365 5.68 9.33 8.57
C THR A 365 5.97 10.27 7.40
N ASP A 366 5.44 11.48 7.39
CA ASP A 366 5.82 12.50 6.43
C ASP A 366 7.24 13.04 6.70
N GLU A 367 7.78 13.88 5.80
CA GLU A 367 9.11 14.47 5.96
C GLU A 367 9.21 15.42 7.14
N ALA A 368 8.09 16.02 7.56
CA ALA A 368 8.00 16.88 8.74
C ALA A 368 7.77 16.08 10.04
N GLY A 369 7.64 14.74 9.97
CA GLY A 369 7.38 13.88 11.10
C GLY A 369 5.90 13.71 11.44
N GLY A 370 4.99 14.22 10.59
CA GLY A 370 3.55 14.05 10.69
C GLY A 370 3.07 12.68 10.19
N SER A 371 1.78 12.40 10.36
CA SER A 371 1.18 11.16 9.86
C SER A 371 0.94 11.25 8.35
N ALA A 372 1.26 10.16 7.67
CA ALA A 372 0.98 9.97 6.24
C ALA A 372 0.67 8.51 5.96
N PHE A 373 0.18 8.20 4.76
CA PHE A 373 0.09 6.83 4.28
C PHE A 373 0.44 6.75 2.80
N ASN A 374 0.87 5.56 2.38
CA ASN A 374 1.10 5.23 0.98
C ASN A 374 -0.14 4.52 0.47
N PHE A 375 -0.93 5.19 -0.35
CA PHE A 375 -2.06 4.57 -1.03
C PHE A 375 -1.57 3.97 -2.34
N SER A 376 -1.84 2.70 -2.58
CA SER A 376 -1.59 2.05 -3.87
C SER A 376 -2.81 1.28 -4.34
N SER A 377 -3.18 1.46 -5.60
CA SER A 377 -4.26 0.74 -6.25
C SER A 377 -3.86 0.25 -7.63
N ILE A 378 -4.34 -0.93 -7.98
CA ILE A 378 -4.26 -1.47 -9.33
C ILE A 378 -5.62 -1.35 -10.02
N GLN A 379 -5.59 -1.10 -11.30
CA GLN A 379 -6.75 -0.95 -12.16
C GLN A 379 -6.38 -1.20 -13.62
N ARG A 380 -7.35 -1.53 -14.44
CA ARG A 380 -7.14 -1.72 -15.89
C ARG A 380 -6.77 -0.40 -16.58
N ASP A 381 -7.30 0.71 -16.12
CA ASP A 381 -7.14 2.05 -16.68
C ASP A 381 -6.99 3.06 -15.55
N VAL A 382 -5.99 3.96 -15.63
CA VAL A 382 -5.74 4.98 -14.60
C VAL A 382 -6.92 5.94 -14.44
N SER A 383 -7.74 6.12 -15.49
CA SER A 383 -8.99 6.90 -15.38
C SER A 383 -9.98 6.36 -14.35
N HIS A 384 -9.92 5.07 -14.03
CA HIS A 384 -10.70 4.48 -12.93
C HIS A 384 -10.26 5.00 -11.56
N PHE A 385 -8.95 5.17 -11.36
CA PHE A 385 -8.42 5.82 -10.15
C PHE A 385 -8.86 7.29 -10.09
N VAL A 386 -8.77 8.02 -11.21
CA VAL A 386 -9.21 9.42 -11.31
C VAL A 386 -10.70 9.54 -10.98
N ALA A 387 -11.55 8.67 -11.53
CA ALA A 387 -12.99 8.67 -11.26
C ALA A 387 -13.29 8.45 -9.76
N VAL A 388 -12.62 7.48 -9.12
CA VAL A 388 -12.80 7.23 -7.68
C VAL A 388 -12.32 8.43 -6.85
N ARG A 389 -11.20 9.07 -7.24
CA ARG A 389 -10.68 10.23 -6.53
C ARG A 389 -11.58 11.46 -6.68
N ARG A 390 -12.10 11.73 -7.88
CA ARG A 390 -13.10 12.79 -8.12
C ARG A 390 -14.37 12.58 -7.32
N ALA A 391 -14.89 11.37 -7.30
CA ALA A 391 -16.08 11.05 -6.52
C ALA A 391 -15.92 11.33 -5.00
N MET A 392 -14.71 11.56 -4.52
CA MET A 392 -14.46 11.96 -3.13
C MET A 392 -14.61 13.47 -2.92
N GLU A 393 -14.60 14.29 -3.97
CA GLU A 393 -14.82 15.74 -3.87
C GLU A 393 -16.29 16.05 -3.64
N VAL A 394 -16.59 17.02 -2.78
CA VAL A 394 -17.97 17.38 -2.46
C VAL A 394 -18.65 18.15 -3.57
N GLU A 395 -17.86 18.85 -4.39
CA GLU A 395 -18.31 19.60 -5.56
C GLU A 395 -18.98 18.75 -6.62
N GLU A 396 -18.79 17.45 -6.59
CA GLU A 396 -19.46 16.49 -7.47
C GLU A 396 -20.95 16.26 -7.07
N TYR A 397 -21.39 16.79 -5.90
CA TYR A 397 -22.73 16.56 -5.35
C TYR A 397 -23.45 17.87 -5.07
N ASP A 398 -24.81 17.87 -5.20
CA ASP A 398 -25.66 19.03 -4.87
C ASP A 398 -26.03 19.02 -3.38
N VAL A 399 -25.04 19.24 -2.52
CA VAL A 399 -25.19 19.18 -1.06
C VAL A 399 -24.76 20.50 -0.40
N ASP A 400 -25.45 20.89 0.67
CA ASP A 400 -25.14 22.07 1.48
C ASP A 400 -24.74 21.61 2.91
N VAL A 401 -23.50 21.12 3.04
CA VAL A 401 -22.93 20.66 4.31
C VAL A 401 -21.72 21.52 4.70
N PRO A 402 -21.41 21.68 5.99
CA PRO A 402 -20.21 22.40 6.42
C PRO A 402 -18.92 21.79 5.88
N ASP A 403 -17.92 22.63 5.57
CA ASP A 403 -16.64 22.23 4.97
C ASP A 403 -15.94 21.07 5.72
N ASN A 404 -16.05 21.01 7.04
CA ASN A 404 -15.46 19.95 7.87
C ASN A 404 -16.38 18.72 8.02
N ARG A 405 -17.30 18.48 7.10
CA ARG A 405 -18.24 17.33 7.09
C ARG A 405 -18.40 16.70 5.72
N HIS A 406 -17.40 16.89 4.88
CA HIS A 406 -17.36 16.33 3.51
C HIS A 406 -16.78 14.91 3.46
N GLY A 407 -16.75 14.19 4.57
CA GLY A 407 -16.08 12.89 4.72
C GLY A 407 -14.61 13.07 5.09
N ILE A 408 -13.74 12.16 4.64
CA ILE A 408 -12.35 12.16 5.12
C ILE A 408 -11.39 13.04 4.31
N VAL A 409 -11.81 13.57 3.17
CA VAL A 409 -10.93 14.29 2.23
C VAL A 409 -10.33 15.55 2.84
N ASP A 410 -11.08 16.25 3.67
CA ASP A 410 -10.63 17.48 4.33
C ASP A 410 -9.41 17.27 5.25
N TYR A 411 -9.22 16.05 5.72
CA TYR A 411 -8.09 15.63 6.58
C TYR A 411 -6.92 15.04 5.79
N LEU A 412 -7.02 15.03 4.45
CA LEU A 412 -6.03 14.41 3.57
C LEU A 412 -5.34 15.45 2.69
N GLY A 413 -4.03 15.39 2.59
CA GLY A 413 -3.25 16.25 1.71
C GLY A 413 -2.33 15.42 0.80
N THR A 414 -2.52 15.51 -0.50
CA THR A 414 -1.64 14.86 -1.48
C THR A 414 -0.23 15.44 -1.39
N GLN A 415 0.77 14.57 -1.21
CA GLN A 415 2.19 14.94 -1.19
C GLN A 415 2.91 14.54 -2.48
N SER A 416 2.51 13.43 -3.10
CA SER A 416 2.97 13.04 -4.43
C SER A 416 2.04 12.03 -5.06
N ARG A 417 2.07 11.98 -6.42
CA ARG A 417 1.40 10.95 -7.22
C ARG A 417 2.36 10.35 -8.24
N SER A 418 2.15 9.08 -8.53
CA SER A 418 2.87 8.36 -9.58
C SER A 418 2.00 7.26 -10.17
N THR A 419 2.25 6.94 -11.42
CA THR A 419 1.52 5.91 -12.17
C THR A 419 2.51 4.99 -12.87
N TYR A 420 2.16 3.72 -13.03
CA TYR A 420 3.05 2.70 -13.57
C TYR A 420 2.27 1.68 -14.39
N LEU A 421 2.90 1.15 -15.44
CA LEU A 421 2.59 -0.16 -15.98
C LEU A 421 3.24 -1.21 -15.08
N VAL A 422 2.50 -2.20 -14.63
CA VAL A 422 3.02 -3.45 -14.04
C VAL A 422 2.87 -4.55 -15.10
N PRO A 423 3.92 -4.91 -15.83
CA PRO A 423 3.83 -5.92 -16.88
C PRO A 423 3.50 -7.31 -16.34
N PRO A 424 3.02 -8.25 -17.15
CA PRO A 424 2.99 -9.64 -16.76
C PRO A 424 4.42 -10.16 -16.49
N ARG A 425 4.52 -11.27 -15.74
CA ARG A 425 5.80 -11.76 -15.20
C ARG A 425 6.82 -12.11 -16.29
N ASP A 426 6.38 -12.56 -17.44
CA ASP A 426 7.24 -12.91 -18.58
C ASP A 426 7.79 -11.68 -19.36
N ARG A 427 7.27 -10.49 -19.09
CA ARG A 427 7.66 -9.22 -19.71
C ARG A 427 8.10 -8.14 -18.71
N ARG A 428 8.35 -8.53 -17.46
CA ARG A 428 8.64 -7.56 -16.37
C ARG A 428 10.09 -7.04 -16.38
N ALA A 429 11.00 -7.69 -17.06
CA ALA A 429 12.43 -7.31 -17.04
C ALA A 429 12.74 -6.30 -18.14
N LEU A 430 12.71 -5.00 -17.80
CA LEU A 430 13.05 -3.89 -18.70
C LEU A 430 12.30 -3.97 -20.04
N PRO A 431 10.95 -3.79 -20.04
CA PRO A 431 10.17 -3.83 -21.28
C PRO A 431 10.66 -2.82 -22.31
N ASP A 432 10.60 -3.19 -23.60
CA ASP A 432 10.84 -2.35 -24.75
C ASP A 432 9.83 -2.67 -25.88
N ASP A 433 9.94 -1.99 -27.02
CA ASP A 433 9.04 -2.13 -28.17
C ASP A 433 9.34 -3.36 -29.06
N GLY A 434 10.27 -4.26 -28.60
CA GLY A 434 10.89 -5.38 -29.29
C GLY A 434 10.05 -6.55 -29.73
#